data_02af5a3bad02299cdcc6519df3985d54
#
_entry.id   02af5a3bad02299cdcc6519df3985d54
#
_cell.length_a   1.000
_cell.length_b   1.000
_cell.length_c   1.000
_cell.angle_alpha   90.00
_cell.angle_beta   90.00
_cell.angle_gamma   90.00
#
_symmetry.space_group_name_H-M   'P 1'
#
loop_
_entity.id
_entity.type
_entity.pdbx_description
1 polymer ?
#
loop_
_entity_poly.entity_id
_entity_poly.type
_entity_poly.pdbx_seq_one_letter_code
_entity_poly.pdbx_strand_id
1 'polypeptide(L)'
;MATWAIGDVQGCLDCLDRLLEKIRFDPSEDVVWFVGDLVNRGPDSPGVLRRVAGLADRAVTVLGNHDLHLLAIAAGLQPDRPDYRLGALLAADDRDALIESVRRRPLIHHDRPLGTVMVHAGLYPGWSLSQACALAREVEDVLGSDNWRDFIENMLSLIHI
;
A
#
# COMPACT_ATOMS: atom_id res chain seq x y z
N MET A 1 0.13 -22.44 10.77
CA MET A 1 -0.20 -21.48 9.67
C MET A 1 -1.27 -20.53 10.17
N ALA A 2 -0.94 -19.26 10.27
CA ALA A 2 -1.86 -18.18 10.64
C ALA A 2 -1.88 -17.09 9.55
N THR A 3 -3.00 -16.37 9.44
CA THR A 3 -3.09 -15.14 8.64
C THR A 3 -3.26 -13.98 9.60
N TRP A 4 -2.32 -13.05 9.58
CA TRP A 4 -2.30 -11.87 10.42
C TRP A 4 -2.69 -10.65 9.59
N ALA A 5 -3.57 -9.78 10.11
CA ALA A 5 -3.87 -8.50 9.49
C ALA A 5 -3.27 -7.36 10.31
N ILE A 6 -2.48 -6.51 9.65
CA ILE A 6 -1.80 -5.35 10.25
C ILE A 6 -2.35 -4.09 9.59
N GLY A 7 -2.78 -3.13 10.40
CA GLY A 7 -3.22 -1.81 9.95
C GLY A 7 -2.06 -0.93 9.49
N ASP A 8 -2.26 0.38 9.53
CA ASP A 8 -1.32 1.41 9.11
C ASP A 8 0.04 1.27 9.78
N VAL A 9 1.07 1.03 8.99
CA VAL A 9 2.47 0.98 9.46
C VAL A 9 3.11 2.36 9.45
N GLN A 10 2.76 3.15 8.47
CA GLN A 10 3.15 4.56 8.31
C GLN A 10 4.65 4.82 8.57
N GLY A 11 5.54 4.06 7.91
CA GLY A 11 6.98 4.25 8.01
C GLY A 11 7.61 3.87 9.36
N CYS A 12 6.89 3.16 10.24
CA CYS A 12 7.43 2.73 11.54
C CYS A 12 8.01 1.32 11.45
N LEU A 13 9.21 1.18 10.85
CA LEU A 13 9.88 -0.12 10.67
C LEU A 13 10.10 -0.84 12.00
N ASP A 14 10.63 -0.14 13.02
CA ASP A 14 10.86 -0.71 14.35
C ASP A 14 9.56 -1.24 14.99
N CYS A 15 8.44 -0.52 14.83
CA CYS A 15 7.15 -0.98 15.32
C CYS A 15 6.69 -2.26 14.60
N LEU A 16 6.89 -2.31 13.29
CA LEU A 16 6.54 -3.48 12.48
C LEU A 16 7.36 -4.69 12.90
N ASP A 17 8.69 -4.56 13.00
CA ASP A 17 9.56 -5.68 13.35
C ASP A 17 9.26 -6.20 14.78
N ARG A 18 9.06 -5.30 15.75
CA ARG A 18 8.64 -5.69 17.10
C ARG A 18 7.27 -6.37 17.13
N LEU A 19 6.33 -5.95 16.27
CA LEU A 19 5.03 -6.60 16.17
C LEU A 19 5.17 -8.01 15.60
N LEU A 20 5.92 -8.17 14.51
CA LEU A 20 6.18 -9.49 13.90
C LEU A 20 6.87 -10.43 14.88
N GLU A 21 7.83 -9.94 15.66
CA GLU A 21 8.46 -10.70 16.74
C GLU A 21 7.46 -11.09 17.84
N LYS A 22 6.64 -10.13 18.29
CA LYS A 22 5.65 -10.36 19.36
C LYS A 22 4.62 -11.41 18.98
N ILE A 23 4.14 -11.42 17.74
CA ILE A 23 3.20 -12.42 17.25
C ILE A 23 3.90 -13.72 16.84
N ARG A 24 5.23 -13.76 16.93
CA ARG A 24 6.07 -14.89 16.49
C ARG A 24 5.78 -15.31 15.06
N PHE A 25 5.72 -14.30 14.17
CA PHE A 25 5.47 -14.54 12.75
C PHE A 25 6.53 -15.46 12.15
N ASP A 26 6.08 -16.58 11.59
CA ASP A 26 6.93 -17.54 10.89
C ASP A 26 6.70 -17.46 9.37
N PRO A 27 7.64 -16.87 8.61
CA PRO A 27 7.47 -16.72 7.16
C PRO A 27 7.46 -18.05 6.39
N SER A 28 7.81 -19.18 7.03
CA SER A 28 7.67 -20.49 6.39
C SER A 28 6.22 -21.01 6.43
N GLU A 29 5.41 -20.56 7.40
CA GLU A 29 4.08 -21.06 7.65
C GLU A 29 2.98 -19.98 7.55
N ASP A 30 3.28 -18.78 8.01
CA ASP A 30 2.30 -17.71 8.18
C ASP A 30 2.22 -16.76 6.98
N VAL A 31 1.10 -16.06 6.88
CA VAL A 31 0.89 -14.97 5.93
C VAL A 31 0.52 -13.70 6.70
N VAL A 32 1.02 -12.55 6.25
CA VAL A 32 0.65 -11.26 6.80
C VAL A 32 -0.06 -10.41 5.74
N TRP A 33 -1.18 -9.81 6.11
CA TRP A 33 -1.92 -8.85 5.32
C TRP A 33 -1.69 -7.45 5.85
N PHE A 34 -1.30 -6.54 4.97
CA PHE A 34 -1.19 -5.12 5.29
C PHE A 34 -2.36 -4.37 4.68
N VAL A 35 -3.10 -3.66 5.52
CA VAL A 35 -4.35 -2.98 5.12
C VAL A 35 -4.07 -1.63 4.42
N GLY A 36 -2.86 -1.42 3.91
CA GLY A 36 -2.41 -0.18 3.27
C GLY A 36 -1.68 0.75 4.23
N ASP A 37 -1.38 1.95 3.76
CA ASP A 37 -0.68 3.00 4.51
C ASP A 37 0.65 2.54 5.10
N LEU A 38 1.52 1.98 4.25
CA LEU A 38 2.85 1.55 4.67
C LEU A 38 3.81 2.71 4.89
N VAL A 39 3.58 3.83 4.23
CA VAL A 39 4.50 4.98 4.15
C VAL A 39 3.94 6.22 4.84
N ASN A 40 4.72 7.29 4.86
CA ASN A 40 4.49 8.58 5.50
C ASN A 40 4.66 8.56 7.02
N ARG A 41 4.75 9.75 7.63
CA ARG A 41 4.75 10.06 9.07
C ARG A 41 5.89 9.45 9.89
N GLY A 42 6.12 8.17 9.78
CA GLY A 42 7.18 7.46 10.50
C GLY A 42 8.58 7.76 9.96
N PRO A 43 9.62 7.32 10.68
CA PRO A 43 11.00 7.69 10.36
C PRO A 43 11.61 6.93 9.19
N ASP A 44 11.05 5.78 8.78
CA ASP A 44 11.68 4.87 7.82
C ASP A 44 10.70 4.23 6.85
N SER A 45 10.07 5.05 6.01
CA SER A 45 9.21 4.55 4.91
C SER A 45 9.93 3.63 3.93
N PRO A 46 11.19 3.91 3.48
CA PRO A 46 11.90 3.00 2.59
C PRO A 46 12.22 1.66 3.26
N GLY A 47 12.59 1.66 4.53
CA GLY A 47 12.83 0.43 5.29
C GLY A 47 11.58 -0.44 5.41
N VAL A 48 10.41 0.16 5.67
CA VAL A 48 9.12 -0.56 5.68
C VAL A 48 8.84 -1.20 4.32
N LEU A 49 9.00 -0.46 3.22
CA LEU A 49 8.74 -1.01 1.88
C LEU A 49 9.67 -2.18 1.56
N ARG A 50 10.97 -2.07 1.87
CA ARG A 50 11.95 -3.15 1.69
C ARG A 50 11.63 -4.36 2.58
N ARG A 51 11.24 -4.11 3.83
CA ARG A 51 10.87 -5.17 4.78
C ARG A 51 9.66 -5.97 4.28
N VAL A 52 8.61 -5.27 3.80
CA VAL A 52 7.41 -5.90 3.24
C VAL A 52 7.73 -6.64 1.95
N ALA A 53 8.55 -6.07 1.05
CA ALA A 53 9.00 -6.73 -0.17
C ALA A 53 9.81 -8.00 0.13
N GLY A 54 10.62 -7.99 1.20
CA GLY A 54 11.39 -9.17 1.64
C GLY A 54 10.54 -10.32 2.18
N LEU A 55 9.25 -10.10 2.47
CA LEU A 55 8.32 -11.17 2.83
C LEU A 55 7.76 -11.91 1.60
N ALA A 56 7.98 -11.40 0.41
CA ALA A 56 7.59 -11.99 -0.88
C ALA A 56 6.09 -12.43 -0.88
N ASP A 57 5.82 -13.69 -1.21
CA ASP A 57 4.48 -14.28 -1.26
C ASP A 57 3.81 -14.45 0.11
N ARG A 58 4.54 -14.18 1.20
CA ARG A 58 4.02 -14.20 2.58
C ARG A 58 3.40 -12.88 3.01
N ALA A 59 3.46 -11.85 2.18
CA ALA A 59 2.85 -10.56 2.43
C ALA A 59 1.85 -10.20 1.32
N VAL A 60 0.62 -9.89 1.72
CA VAL A 60 -0.38 -9.29 0.84
C VAL A 60 -0.64 -7.87 1.33
N THR A 61 -0.54 -6.90 0.43
CA THR A 61 -0.72 -5.48 0.78
C THR A 61 -1.72 -4.84 -0.18
N VAL A 62 -2.74 -4.15 0.35
CA VAL A 62 -3.59 -3.27 -0.45
C VAL A 62 -3.08 -1.82 -0.38
N LEU A 63 -3.49 -0.98 -1.33
CA LEU A 63 -3.16 0.45 -1.31
C LEU A 63 -4.01 1.18 -0.28
N GLY A 64 -3.35 2.05 0.50
CA GLY A 64 -3.98 3.05 1.33
C GLY A 64 -3.87 4.46 0.74
N ASN A 65 -4.52 5.44 1.36
CA ASN A 65 -4.49 6.82 0.88
C ASN A 65 -3.09 7.46 1.02
N HIS A 66 -2.29 7.09 2.02
CA HIS A 66 -0.91 7.56 2.14
C HIS A 66 0.01 6.96 1.06
N ASP A 67 -0.25 5.74 0.62
CA ASP A 67 0.47 5.10 -0.49
C ASP A 67 0.15 5.84 -1.82
N LEU A 68 -1.13 6.15 -2.08
CA LEU A 68 -1.54 6.97 -3.24
C LEU A 68 -0.95 8.39 -3.19
N HIS A 69 -0.85 8.96 -2.00
CA HIS A 69 -0.23 10.27 -1.80
C HIS A 69 1.28 10.24 -2.11
N LEU A 70 2.00 9.18 -1.71
CA LEU A 70 3.38 8.97 -2.14
C LEU A 70 3.50 8.97 -3.66
N LEU A 71 2.59 8.28 -4.38
CA LEU A 71 2.59 8.27 -5.85
C LEU A 71 2.39 9.66 -6.43
N ALA A 72 1.49 10.48 -5.85
CA ALA A 72 1.26 11.86 -6.26
C ALA A 72 2.52 12.73 -6.10
N ILE A 73 3.24 12.60 -4.98
CA ILE A 73 4.49 13.32 -4.73
C ILE A 73 5.60 12.82 -5.67
N ALA A 74 5.72 11.51 -5.85
CA ALA A 74 6.73 10.92 -6.75
C ALA A 74 6.51 11.31 -8.23
N ALA A 75 5.26 11.55 -8.63
CA ALA A 75 4.89 12.08 -9.94
C ALA A 75 5.14 13.59 -10.10
N GLY A 76 5.47 14.30 -9.01
CA GLY A 76 5.64 15.76 -9.01
C GLY A 76 4.32 16.54 -9.03
N LEU A 77 3.20 15.88 -8.75
CA LEU A 77 1.85 16.48 -8.74
C LEU A 77 1.52 17.15 -7.40
N GLN A 78 2.22 16.76 -6.35
CA GLN A 78 2.11 17.38 -5.03
C GLN A 78 3.50 17.60 -4.42
N PRO A 79 3.68 18.66 -3.60
CA PRO A 79 4.93 18.88 -2.90
C PRO A 79 5.09 17.87 -1.76
N ASP A 80 6.33 17.41 -1.52
CA ASP A 80 6.66 16.75 -0.26
C ASP A 80 6.58 17.77 0.89
N ARG A 81 6.00 17.35 2.00
CA ARG A 81 5.88 18.15 3.21
C ARG A 81 6.70 17.52 4.33
N PRO A 82 7.31 18.35 5.23
CA PRO A 82 8.15 17.82 6.31
C PRO A 82 7.46 16.79 7.21
N ASP A 83 6.15 16.92 7.40
CA ASP A 83 5.34 16.01 8.21
C ASP A 83 5.10 14.64 7.55
N TYR A 84 5.33 14.52 6.24
CA TYR A 84 5.23 13.24 5.53
C TYR A 84 6.49 12.38 5.68
N ARG A 85 7.64 12.99 5.94
CA ARG A 85 8.94 12.32 6.13
C ARG A 85 9.31 11.36 4.98
N LEU A 86 8.99 11.76 3.74
CA LEU A 86 9.27 10.96 2.55
C LEU A 86 10.65 11.24 1.95
N GLY A 87 11.36 12.27 2.41
CA GLY A 87 12.64 12.69 1.84
C GLY A 87 13.65 11.55 1.69
N ALA A 88 13.78 10.66 2.70
CA ALA A 88 14.68 9.51 2.63
C ALA A 88 14.26 8.49 1.54
N LEU A 89 12.95 8.31 1.33
CA LEU A 89 12.44 7.45 0.27
C LEU A 89 12.67 8.06 -1.12
N LEU A 90 12.40 9.35 -1.24
CA LEU A 90 12.54 10.07 -2.52
C LEU A 90 14.01 10.24 -2.95
N ALA A 91 14.95 10.20 -1.99
CA ALA A 91 16.40 10.25 -2.23
C ALA A 91 17.06 8.87 -2.26
N ALA A 92 16.33 7.77 -2.10
CA ALA A 92 16.91 6.43 -2.08
C ALA A 92 17.39 6.00 -3.47
N ASP A 93 18.51 5.27 -3.54
CA ASP A 93 19.06 4.76 -4.80
C ASP A 93 18.08 3.81 -5.53
N ASP A 94 17.26 3.08 -4.77
CA ASP A 94 16.24 2.17 -5.26
C ASP A 94 14.83 2.80 -5.29
N ARG A 95 14.74 4.14 -5.23
CA ARG A 95 13.49 4.90 -5.23
C ARG A 95 12.48 4.40 -6.26
N ASP A 96 12.91 4.26 -7.50
CA ASP A 96 12.00 3.92 -8.60
C ASP A 96 11.44 2.49 -8.45
N ALA A 97 12.24 1.56 -7.95
CA ALA A 97 11.78 0.21 -7.62
C ALA A 97 10.79 0.22 -6.43
N LEU A 98 11.03 1.04 -5.42
CA LEU A 98 10.12 1.20 -4.29
C LEU A 98 8.79 1.80 -4.74
N ILE A 99 8.80 2.86 -5.54
CA ILE A 99 7.58 3.47 -6.10
C ILE A 99 6.82 2.48 -6.96
N GLU A 100 7.50 1.74 -7.83
CA GLU A 100 6.90 0.70 -8.66
C GLU A 100 6.26 -0.39 -7.82
N SER A 101 6.91 -0.81 -6.73
CA SER A 101 6.36 -1.80 -5.80
C SER A 101 5.06 -1.35 -5.14
N VAL A 102 4.90 -0.05 -4.86
CA VAL A 102 3.67 0.53 -4.31
C VAL A 102 2.61 0.61 -5.41
N ARG A 103 2.96 1.10 -6.58
CA ARG A 103 2.06 1.34 -7.71
C ARG A 103 1.33 0.07 -8.18
N ARG A 104 1.95 -1.09 -8.03
CA ARG A 104 1.40 -2.38 -8.47
C ARG A 104 0.59 -3.12 -7.40
N ARG A 105 0.37 -2.53 -6.25
CA ARG A 105 -0.46 -3.15 -5.21
C ARG A 105 -1.93 -3.07 -5.55
N PRO A 106 -2.72 -4.10 -5.17
CA PRO A 106 -4.16 -4.08 -5.35
C PRO A 106 -4.84 -3.06 -4.40
N LEU A 107 -6.05 -2.66 -4.76
CA LEU A 107 -6.97 -1.91 -3.89
C LEU A 107 -7.84 -2.85 -3.05
N ILE A 108 -8.10 -4.05 -3.57
CA ILE A 108 -8.90 -5.09 -2.93
C ILE A 108 -8.15 -6.41 -2.97
N HIS A 109 -8.03 -7.07 -1.84
CA HIS A 109 -7.64 -8.47 -1.77
C HIS A 109 -8.84 -9.32 -1.34
N HIS A 110 -9.20 -10.30 -2.17
CA HIS A 110 -10.27 -11.26 -1.89
C HIS A 110 -9.68 -12.67 -1.75
N ASP A 111 -9.54 -13.11 -0.51
CA ASP A 111 -9.18 -14.49 -0.19
C ASP A 111 -10.44 -15.36 -0.18
N ARG A 112 -10.62 -16.10 -1.26
CA ARG A 112 -11.79 -16.98 -1.43
C ARG A 112 -11.80 -18.16 -0.46
N PRO A 113 -10.67 -18.83 -0.21
CA PRO A 113 -10.58 -19.91 0.79
C PRO A 113 -10.99 -19.46 2.19
N LEU A 114 -10.55 -18.27 2.63
CA LEU A 114 -10.93 -17.70 3.92
C LEU A 114 -12.31 -17.02 3.90
N GLY A 115 -12.91 -16.81 2.72
CA GLY A 115 -14.16 -16.05 2.58
C GLY A 115 -14.04 -14.60 3.05
N THR A 116 -12.86 -14.01 2.98
CA THR A 116 -12.53 -12.71 3.56
C THR A 116 -12.05 -11.73 2.50
N VAL A 117 -12.43 -10.46 2.67
CA VAL A 117 -11.99 -9.37 1.79
C VAL A 117 -11.25 -8.33 2.63
N MET A 118 -10.10 -7.89 2.13
CA MET A 118 -9.33 -6.80 2.70
C MET A 118 -9.36 -5.59 1.78
N VAL A 119 -9.68 -4.43 2.35
CA VAL A 119 -9.62 -3.11 1.72
C VAL A 119 -9.10 -2.13 2.76
N HIS A 120 -8.53 -1.00 2.32
CA HIS A 120 -7.99 0.00 3.26
C HIS A 120 -9.09 0.71 4.05
N ALA A 121 -10.05 1.34 3.40
CA ALA A 121 -11.07 2.14 4.07
C ALA A 121 -12.42 1.41 4.17
N GLY A 122 -13.01 1.07 3.04
CA GLY A 122 -14.32 0.40 2.99
C GLY A 122 -14.84 0.29 1.57
N LEU A 123 -15.94 -0.44 1.41
CA LEU A 123 -16.64 -0.58 0.15
C LEU A 123 -17.96 0.21 0.18
N TYR A 124 -18.32 0.80 -0.96
CA TYR A 124 -19.61 1.44 -1.09
C TYR A 124 -20.74 0.40 -0.91
N PRO A 125 -21.69 0.64 0.00
CA PRO A 125 -22.72 -0.36 0.35
C PRO A 125 -23.62 -0.79 -0.81
N GLY A 126 -23.71 0.03 -1.87
CA GLY A 126 -24.49 -0.27 -3.08
C GLY A 126 -23.80 -1.21 -4.05
N TRP A 127 -22.53 -1.54 -3.85
CA TRP A 127 -21.80 -2.47 -4.72
C TRP A 127 -21.87 -3.91 -4.22
N SER A 128 -22.08 -4.83 -5.14
CA SER A 128 -21.73 -6.23 -4.87
C SER A 128 -20.19 -6.37 -4.81
N LEU A 129 -19.70 -7.40 -4.14
CA LEU A 129 -18.26 -7.69 -4.10
C LEU A 129 -17.67 -7.86 -5.51
N SER A 130 -18.42 -8.48 -6.43
CA SER A 130 -17.98 -8.64 -7.82
C SER A 130 -17.79 -7.30 -8.52
N GLN A 131 -18.71 -6.35 -8.32
CA GLN A 131 -18.60 -5.00 -8.86
C GLN A 131 -17.41 -4.25 -8.25
N ALA A 132 -17.25 -4.31 -6.92
CA ALA A 132 -16.12 -3.68 -6.25
C ALA A 132 -14.77 -4.20 -6.77
N CYS A 133 -14.63 -5.52 -6.92
CA CYS A 133 -13.41 -6.11 -7.48
C CYS A 133 -13.19 -5.76 -8.96
N ALA A 134 -14.26 -5.58 -9.75
CA ALA A 134 -14.11 -5.17 -11.14
C ALA A 134 -13.64 -3.72 -11.24
N LEU A 135 -14.25 -2.80 -10.49
CA LEU A 135 -13.85 -1.39 -10.44
C LEU A 135 -12.44 -1.20 -9.89
N ALA A 136 -12.05 -1.98 -8.86
CA ALA A 136 -10.69 -1.97 -8.34
C ALA A 136 -9.66 -2.33 -9.42
N ARG A 137 -9.92 -3.38 -10.22
CA ARG A 137 -9.02 -3.79 -11.30
C ARG A 137 -8.87 -2.72 -12.38
N GLU A 138 -9.95 -2.02 -12.74
CA GLU A 138 -9.85 -0.90 -13.70
C GLU A 138 -8.86 0.17 -13.22
N VAL A 139 -8.89 0.51 -11.93
CA VAL A 139 -7.95 1.45 -11.32
C VAL A 139 -6.54 0.86 -11.22
N GLU A 140 -6.41 -0.40 -10.80
CA GLU A 140 -5.14 -1.12 -10.68
C GLU A 140 -4.43 -1.24 -12.03
N ASP A 141 -5.17 -1.54 -13.10
CA ASP A 141 -4.66 -1.61 -14.47
C ASP A 141 -4.10 -0.27 -14.93
N VAL A 142 -4.80 0.83 -14.66
CA VAL A 142 -4.33 2.19 -14.98
C VAL A 142 -3.11 2.57 -14.14
N LEU A 143 -3.14 2.31 -12.83
CA LEU A 143 -1.99 2.53 -11.95
C LEU A 143 -0.79 1.69 -12.38
N GLY A 144 -1.00 0.47 -12.89
CA GLY A 144 0.02 -0.42 -13.43
C GLY A 144 0.57 0.00 -14.81
N SER A 145 -0.11 0.89 -15.54
CA SER A 145 0.25 1.34 -16.89
C SER A 145 1.17 2.57 -16.90
N ASP A 146 1.59 2.99 -18.10
CA ASP A 146 2.36 4.23 -18.28
C ASP A 146 1.52 5.50 -18.03
N ASN A 147 0.19 5.39 -18.04
CA ASN A 147 -0.75 6.49 -17.85
C ASN A 147 -1.07 6.78 -16.36
N TRP A 148 -0.40 6.15 -15.44
CA TRP A 148 -0.68 6.27 -14.00
C TRP A 148 -0.58 7.71 -13.46
N ARG A 149 0.32 8.53 -14.03
CA ARG A 149 0.48 9.94 -13.61
C ARG A 149 -0.76 10.76 -13.94
N ASP A 150 -1.25 10.63 -15.17
CA ASP A 150 -2.45 11.33 -15.63
C ASP A 150 -3.68 10.90 -14.81
N PHE A 151 -3.73 9.62 -14.44
CA PHE A 151 -4.79 9.10 -13.55
C PHE A 151 -4.73 9.74 -12.16
N ILE A 152 -3.54 9.79 -11.53
CA ILE A 152 -3.37 10.42 -10.20
C ILE A 152 -3.72 11.92 -10.28
N GLU A 153 -3.31 12.64 -11.33
CA GLU A 153 -3.66 14.04 -11.53
C GLU A 153 -5.17 14.26 -11.59
N ASN A 154 -5.86 13.47 -12.40
CA ASN A 154 -7.32 13.52 -12.51
C ASN A 154 -8.01 13.19 -11.19
N MET A 155 -7.55 12.15 -10.50
CA MET A 155 -8.07 11.76 -9.18
C MET A 155 -7.94 12.91 -8.17
N LEU A 156 -6.79 13.58 -8.11
CA LEU A 156 -6.57 14.72 -7.21
C LEU A 156 -7.49 15.89 -7.56
N SER A 157 -7.76 16.16 -8.84
CA SER A 157 -8.67 17.22 -9.25
C SER A 157 -10.11 17.01 -8.78
N LEU A 158 -10.55 15.76 -8.69
CA LEU A 158 -11.89 15.39 -8.21
C LEU A 158 -12.02 15.51 -6.68
N ILE A 159 -10.95 15.28 -5.95
CA ILE A 159 -10.96 15.37 -4.46
C ILE A 159 -11.02 16.83 -3.99
N HIS A 160 -10.57 17.79 -4.82
CA HIS A 160 -10.57 19.22 -4.51
C HIS A 160 -11.85 19.97 -4.89
N ILE A 161 -12.85 19.26 -5.42
CA ILE A 161 -14.20 19.80 -5.65
C ILE A 161 -15.03 19.66 -4.36
#